data_302393ad754225b981d702ecf9bbe74a
#
_entry.id   302393ad754225b981d702ecf9bbe74a
#
_cell.length_a   1.000
_cell.length_b   1.000
_cell.length_c   1.000
_cell.angle_alpha   90.00
_cell.angle_beta   90.00
_cell.angle_gamma   90.00
#
_symmetry.space_group_name_H-M   'P 1'
#
loop_
_entity.id
_entity.type
_entity.pdbx_description
1 polymer ?
#
loop_
_entity_poly.entity_id
_entity_poly.type
_entity_poly.pdbx_seq_one_letter_code
_entity_poly.pdbx_strand_id
1 'polypeptide(L)'
;MRKAIGYIMNANSLLGRMLCITAYILTYDFMFEHFVFKLFYYMGLDYIEMEPLPKTLWITFSILPFTLYKGIKSMSSYFCIFLYLLVYIPFIHALFVTNGIDAYSLYSYACVMCLFFIVYFGMESWRNLFKPLELRPALSFRWIEIITLIITAIFVLSRMKSMHFVNIFTQSDVLYDLRSQNSEAINGGGGFIAYLQGWLSGAFYPFLLVCYLREKKWLKALAILFGYILLFMVDMQKITFVMPFVLVALYFVVQLKHETISQRLHSLIIVTTVIISFALYFAQDNEILFVVGAIVLLRTVCVAGWLSQFYLHFFSEHPYTHYSHI
;
A
#
# COMPACT_ATOMS: atom_id res chain seq x y z
N MET A 1 29.75 22.17 2.82
CA MET A 1 29.08 20.98 2.36
C MET A 1 28.19 20.30 3.43
N ARG A 2 28.71 19.87 4.60
CA ARG A 2 27.86 19.26 5.67
C ARG A 2 26.69 20.13 6.16
N LYS A 3 26.85 21.47 6.28
CA LYS A 3 25.73 22.38 6.66
C LYS A 3 24.68 22.52 5.56
N ALA A 4 25.07 22.51 4.26
CA ALA A 4 24.14 22.58 3.15
C ALA A 4 23.34 21.27 3.02
N ILE A 5 23.97 20.11 3.19
CA ILE A 5 23.30 18.80 3.23
C ILE A 5 22.34 18.73 4.42
N GLY A 6 22.74 19.27 5.60
CA GLY A 6 21.87 19.38 6.76
C GLY A 6 20.65 20.30 6.54
N TYR A 7 20.77 21.32 5.71
CA TYR A 7 19.67 22.22 5.36
C TYR A 7 18.70 21.57 4.34
N ILE A 8 19.23 20.84 3.36
CA ILE A 8 18.42 20.07 2.38
C ILE A 8 17.73 18.89 3.06
N MET A 9 18.41 18.24 4.01
CA MET A 9 17.84 17.16 4.82
C MET A 9 16.96 17.63 5.98
N ASN A 10 16.86 18.95 6.21
CA ASN A 10 15.92 19.48 7.18
C ASN A 10 14.51 19.38 6.56
N ALA A 11 13.88 18.22 6.75
CA ALA A 11 12.56 17.86 6.24
C ALA A 11 11.44 18.87 6.60
N ASN A 12 11.77 19.90 7.38
CA ASN A 12 10.88 20.97 7.77
C ASN A 12 10.89 22.17 6.81
N SER A 13 11.87 22.31 5.91
CA SER A 13 11.86 23.36 4.90
C SER A 13 10.98 22.95 3.70
N LEU A 14 10.12 23.85 3.25
CA LEU A 14 9.29 23.62 2.05
C LEU A 14 10.14 23.21 0.84
N LEU A 15 11.26 23.91 0.66
CA LEU A 15 12.20 23.64 -0.44
C LEU A 15 12.77 22.22 -0.38
N GLY A 16 13.21 21.76 0.78
CA GLY A 16 13.75 20.40 0.95
C GLY A 16 12.71 19.34 0.66
N ARG A 17 11.46 19.54 1.08
CA ARG A 17 10.34 18.64 0.78
C ARG A 17 10.02 18.61 -0.72
N MET A 18 10.02 19.76 -1.39
CA MET A 18 9.79 19.83 -2.83
C MET A 18 10.90 19.13 -3.62
N LEU A 19 12.17 19.33 -3.25
CA LEU A 19 13.29 18.64 -3.89
C LEU A 19 13.20 17.13 -3.72
N CYS A 20 12.87 16.63 -2.52
CA CYS A 20 12.71 15.21 -2.26
C CYS A 20 11.58 14.60 -3.09
N ILE A 21 10.42 15.26 -3.18
CA ILE A 21 9.30 14.71 -3.96
C ILE A 21 9.56 14.77 -5.45
N THR A 22 10.20 15.82 -5.95
CA THR A 22 10.61 15.90 -7.35
C THR A 22 11.59 14.79 -7.71
N ALA A 23 12.58 14.54 -6.85
CA ALA A 23 13.51 13.44 -7.03
C ALA A 23 12.79 12.08 -7.07
N TYR A 24 11.79 11.88 -6.20
CA TYR A 24 10.99 10.65 -6.19
C TYR A 24 10.19 10.50 -7.50
N ILE A 25 9.52 11.55 -7.96
CA ILE A 25 8.71 11.53 -9.19
C ILE A 25 9.59 11.19 -10.39
N LEU A 26 10.73 11.86 -10.55
CA LEU A 26 11.66 11.59 -11.65
C LEU A 26 12.26 10.18 -11.56
N THR A 27 12.59 9.72 -10.36
CA THR A 27 13.09 8.35 -10.14
C THR A 27 12.00 7.33 -10.45
N TYR A 28 10.73 7.63 -10.15
CA TYR A 28 9.61 6.75 -10.46
C TYR A 28 9.48 6.51 -11.97
N ASP A 29 9.49 7.57 -12.78
CA ASP A 29 9.44 7.48 -14.24
C ASP A 29 10.62 6.64 -14.78
N PHE A 30 11.84 7.00 -14.39
CA PHE A 30 13.05 6.27 -14.75
C PHE A 30 13.00 4.78 -14.40
N MET A 31 12.56 4.47 -13.18
CA MET A 31 12.44 3.11 -12.68
C MET A 31 11.37 2.32 -13.44
N PHE A 32 10.22 2.95 -13.73
CA PHE A 32 9.14 2.32 -14.44
C PHE A 32 9.57 1.97 -15.88
N GLU A 33 10.18 2.92 -16.61
CA GLU A 33 10.67 2.72 -17.96
C GLU A 33 11.75 1.64 -18.05
N HIS A 34 12.81 1.78 -17.27
CA HIS A 34 14.04 0.98 -17.45
C HIS A 34 14.01 -0.40 -16.80
N PHE A 35 13.21 -0.59 -15.77
CA PHE A 35 13.17 -1.86 -15.02
C PHE A 35 11.82 -2.55 -15.12
N VAL A 36 10.74 -1.85 -14.81
CA VAL A 36 9.42 -2.48 -14.67
C VAL A 36 8.81 -2.75 -16.03
N PHE A 37 8.68 -1.76 -16.89
CA PHE A 37 8.13 -1.92 -18.22
C PHE A 37 8.98 -2.87 -19.07
N LYS A 38 10.28 -2.74 -19.05
CA LYS A 38 11.21 -3.57 -19.83
C LYS A 38 11.09 -5.07 -19.52
N LEU A 39 10.80 -5.45 -18.26
CA LEU A 39 10.65 -6.85 -17.86
C LEU A 39 9.21 -7.35 -17.93
N PHE A 40 8.22 -6.49 -17.71
CA PHE A 40 6.83 -6.89 -17.48
C PHE A 40 5.85 -6.37 -18.52
N TYR A 41 6.33 -5.87 -19.69
CA TYR A 41 5.46 -5.41 -20.80
C TYR A 41 4.44 -6.47 -21.21
N TYR A 42 4.80 -7.76 -21.15
CA TYR A 42 3.91 -8.88 -21.46
C TYR A 42 2.72 -9.01 -20.51
N MET A 43 2.73 -8.32 -19.38
CA MET A 43 1.62 -8.28 -18.41
C MET A 43 0.62 -7.15 -18.70
N GLY A 44 0.64 -6.56 -19.88
CA GLY A 44 -0.25 -5.47 -20.27
C GLY A 44 0.16 -4.11 -19.69
N LEU A 45 1.44 -3.93 -19.40
CA LEU A 45 2.01 -2.63 -19.06
C LEU A 45 2.24 -1.82 -20.34
N ASP A 46 1.88 -0.54 -20.29
CA ASP A 46 2.19 0.42 -21.33
C ASP A 46 3.21 1.44 -20.87
N TYR A 47 4.01 1.92 -21.78
CA TYR A 47 4.87 3.07 -21.58
C TYR A 47 5.07 3.82 -22.90
N ILE A 48 4.59 5.05 -22.94
CA ILE A 48 4.85 6.00 -24.02
C ILE A 48 5.81 7.05 -23.47
N GLU A 49 6.90 7.30 -24.19
CA GLU A 49 7.78 8.40 -23.85
C GLU A 49 7.02 9.72 -23.94
N MET A 50 6.98 10.44 -22.82
CA MET A 50 6.23 11.68 -22.71
C MET A 50 6.94 12.82 -23.45
N GLU A 51 6.23 13.48 -24.37
CA GLU A 51 6.67 14.75 -24.93
C GLU A 51 6.87 15.82 -23.83
N PRO A 52 7.63 16.91 -24.11
CA PRO A 52 7.95 17.92 -23.08
C PRO A 52 6.74 18.54 -22.40
N LEU A 53 5.64 18.80 -23.13
CA LEU A 53 4.42 19.39 -22.54
C LEU A 53 3.68 18.40 -21.63
N PRO A 54 3.30 17.18 -22.05
CA PRO A 54 2.76 16.15 -21.18
C PRO A 54 3.64 15.87 -19.97
N LYS A 55 4.96 15.78 -20.14
CA LYS A 55 5.90 15.57 -19.03
C LYS A 55 5.84 16.68 -17.98
N THR A 56 5.77 17.93 -18.43
CA THR A 56 5.63 19.09 -17.54
C THR A 56 4.29 19.06 -16.79
N LEU A 57 3.20 18.73 -17.48
CA LEU A 57 1.87 18.59 -16.84
C LEU A 57 1.84 17.45 -15.85
N TRP A 58 2.39 16.28 -16.18
CA TRP A 58 2.52 15.16 -15.26
C TRP A 58 3.25 15.54 -13.97
N ILE A 59 4.43 16.19 -14.09
CA ILE A 59 5.20 16.66 -12.93
C ILE A 59 4.37 17.67 -12.13
N THR A 60 3.68 18.60 -12.80
CA THR A 60 2.85 19.62 -12.13
C THR A 60 1.70 18.99 -11.35
N PHE A 61 0.91 18.09 -11.97
CA PHE A 61 -0.16 17.36 -11.28
C PHE A 61 0.39 16.55 -10.11
N SER A 62 1.53 15.89 -10.30
CA SER A 62 2.15 15.10 -9.25
C SER A 62 2.58 15.93 -8.04
N ILE A 63 3.13 17.13 -8.24
CA ILE A 63 3.66 17.97 -7.14
C ILE A 63 2.56 18.81 -6.47
N LEU A 64 1.55 19.25 -7.22
CA LEU A 64 0.59 20.24 -6.74
C LEU A 64 -0.06 19.91 -5.39
N PRO A 65 -0.59 18.71 -5.14
CA PRO A 65 -1.17 18.39 -3.84
C PRO A 65 -0.16 18.45 -2.69
N PHE A 66 1.10 18.08 -2.97
CA PHE A 66 2.15 18.04 -1.96
C PHE A 66 2.54 19.42 -1.42
N THR A 67 2.22 20.51 -2.15
CA THR A 67 2.43 21.88 -1.66
C THR A 67 1.70 22.15 -0.34
N LEU A 68 0.56 21.48 -0.12
CA LEU A 68 -0.25 21.58 1.10
C LEU A 68 0.18 20.66 2.23
N TYR A 69 1.10 19.72 1.95
CA TYR A 69 1.58 18.77 2.94
C TYR A 69 2.42 19.44 4.04
N LYS A 70 1.99 19.30 5.28
CA LYS A 70 2.61 19.94 6.47
C LYS A 70 3.47 19.01 7.33
N GLY A 71 3.77 17.81 6.82
CA GLY A 71 4.47 16.77 7.57
C GLY A 71 3.49 15.83 8.30
N ILE A 72 4.04 14.83 8.97
CA ILE A 72 3.26 13.85 9.73
C ILE A 72 2.95 14.41 11.11
N LYS A 73 1.69 14.77 11.34
CA LYS A 73 1.20 15.31 12.62
C LYS A 73 0.16 14.43 13.28
N SER A 74 -0.47 13.56 12.50
CA SER A 74 -1.57 12.70 12.93
C SER A 74 -1.51 11.38 12.19
N MET A 75 -2.29 10.40 12.63
CA MET A 75 -2.41 9.11 11.93
C MET A 75 -2.98 9.30 10.53
N SER A 76 -3.91 10.25 10.32
CA SER A 76 -4.44 10.54 9.00
C SER A 76 -3.39 11.12 8.06
N SER A 77 -2.52 12.03 8.52
CA SER A 77 -1.42 12.54 7.67
C SER A 77 -0.41 11.45 7.29
N TYR A 78 -0.27 10.43 8.14
CA TYR A 78 0.53 9.25 7.84
C TYR A 78 -0.06 8.44 6.68
N PHE A 79 -1.35 8.10 6.75
CA PHE A 79 -2.03 7.42 5.64
C PHE A 79 -2.04 8.25 4.37
N CYS A 80 -2.23 9.56 4.51
CA CYS A 80 -2.24 10.50 3.41
C CYS A 80 -0.95 10.42 2.57
N ILE A 81 0.20 10.50 3.23
CA ILE A 81 1.49 10.46 2.53
C ILE A 81 1.76 9.10 1.89
N PHE A 82 1.33 8.00 2.52
CA PHE A 82 1.44 6.67 1.93
C PHE A 82 0.60 6.53 0.66
N LEU A 83 -0.68 6.90 0.73
CA LEU A 83 -1.56 6.88 -0.44
C LEU A 83 -1.04 7.80 -1.54
N TYR A 84 -0.48 8.96 -1.17
CA TYR A 84 0.09 9.88 -2.14
C TYR A 84 1.30 9.26 -2.87
N LEU A 85 2.25 8.69 -2.14
CA LEU A 85 3.46 8.13 -2.74
C LEU A 85 3.21 6.82 -3.50
N LEU A 86 2.35 5.94 -2.98
CA LEU A 86 2.19 4.57 -3.50
C LEU A 86 0.95 4.38 -4.37
N VAL A 87 0.01 5.33 -4.38
CA VAL A 87 -1.21 5.24 -5.20
C VAL A 87 -1.33 6.43 -6.13
N TYR A 88 -1.28 7.65 -5.60
CA TYR A 88 -1.52 8.85 -6.41
C TYR A 88 -0.44 9.09 -7.47
N ILE A 89 0.84 9.11 -7.09
CA ILE A 89 1.94 9.31 -8.06
C ILE A 89 1.96 8.21 -9.11
N PRO A 90 1.86 6.90 -8.76
CA PRO A 90 1.73 5.83 -9.75
C PRO A 90 0.51 5.97 -10.64
N PHE A 91 -0.65 6.39 -10.11
CA PHE A 91 -1.86 6.60 -10.90
C PHE A 91 -1.71 7.75 -11.90
N ILE A 92 -1.23 8.92 -11.44
CA ILE A 92 -0.99 10.04 -12.34
C ILE A 92 0.04 9.69 -13.42
N HIS A 93 1.10 8.99 -13.06
CA HIS A 93 2.07 8.50 -14.05
C HIS A 93 1.40 7.59 -15.09
N ALA A 94 0.60 6.61 -14.63
CA ALA A 94 -0.12 5.71 -15.51
C ALA A 94 -1.01 6.44 -16.53
N LEU A 95 -1.71 7.50 -16.12
CA LEU A 95 -2.53 8.30 -17.04
C LEU A 95 -1.72 8.88 -18.21
N PHE A 96 -0.49 9.31 -17.97
CA PHE A 96 0.33 10.00 -18.98
C PHE A 96 1.17 9.04 -19.84
N VAL A 97 1.40 7.80 -19.39
CA VAL A 97 2.21 6.82 -20.13
C VAL A 97 1.40 5.71 -20.80
N THR A 98 0.09 5.61 -20.51
CA THR A 98 -0.80 4.60 -21.10
C THR A 98 -1.28 5.05 -22.49
N ASN A 99 -1.20 4.13 -23.45
CA ASN A 99 -1.67 4.37 -24.80
C ASN A 99 -3.21 4.39 -24.90
N GLY A 100 -3.76 5.15 -25.84
CA GLY A 100 -5.17 5.10 -26.18
C GLY A 100 -6.12 5.85 -25.25
N ILE A 101 -5.64 6.56 -24.24
CA ILE A 101 -6.49 7.40 -23.39
C ILE A 101 -6.74 8.74 -24.11
N ASP A 102 -8.02 9.08 -24.28
CA ASP A 102 -8.39 10.38 -24.85
C ASP A 102 -8.02 11.54 -23.90
N ALA A 103 -7.66 12.69 -24.48
CA ALA A 103 -7.19 13.83 -23.69
C ALA A 103 -8.21 14.33 -22.65
N TYR A 104 -9.51 14.27 -22.95
CA TYR A 104 -10.56 14.68 -22.03
C TYR A 104 -10.58 13.79 -20.78
N SER A 105 -10.59 12.47 -20.95
CA SER A 105 -10.54 11.49 -19.85
C SER A 105 -9.26 11.63 -19.04
N LEU A 106 -8.11 11.75 -19.71
CA LEU A 106 -6.81 11.92 -19.06
C LEU A 106 -6.82 13.12 -18.11
N TYR A 107 -7.17 14.31 -18.62
CA TYR A 107 -7.16 15.51 -17.78
C TYR A 107 -8.26 15.51 -16.74
N SER A 108 -9.43 14.94 -17.03
CA SER A 108 -10.52 14.83 -16.07
C SER A 108 -10.11 13.97 -14.87
N TYR A 109 -9.54 12.78 -15.10
CA TYR A 109 -9.07 11.92 -14.04
C TYR A 109 -7.91 12.54 -13.25
N ALA A 110 -6.96 13.18 -13.97
CA ALA A 110 -5.85 13.86 -13.31
C ALA A 110 -6.35 15.00 -12.41
N CYS A 111 -7.30 15.83 -12.89
CA CYS A 111 -7.89 16.91 -12.10
C CYS A 111 -8.66 16.39 -10.87
N VAL A 112 -9.52 15.39 -11.05
CA VAL A 112 -10.32 14.82 -9.95
C VAL A 112 -9.41 14.25 -8.86
N MET A 113 -8.42 13.45 -9.24
CA MET A 113 -7.48 12.86 -8.27
C MET A 113 -6.59 13.92 -7.61
N CYS A 114 -6.16 14.92 -8.38
CA CYS A 114 -5.40 16.04 -7.84
C CYS A 114 -6.22 16.83 -6.80
N LEU A 115 -7.47 17.18 -7.13
CA LEU A 115 -8.39 17.85 -6.20
C LEU A 115 -8.66 17.02 -4.95
N PHE A 116 -8.85 15.71 -5.10
CA PHE A 116 -9.02 14.81 -3.96
C PHE A 116 -7.83 14.90 -3.00
N PHE A 117 -6.60 14.84 -3.50
CA PHE A 117 -5.42 14.93 -2.65
C PHE A 117 -5.14 16.35 -2.13
N ILE A 118 -5.51 17.40 -2.87
CA ILE A 118 -5.49 18.79 -2.38
C ILE A 118 -6.42 18.94 -1.17
N VAL A 119 -7.66 18.45 -1.28
CA VAL A 119 -8.62 18.46 -0.17
C VAL A 119 -8.08 17.63 1.00
N TYR A 120 -7.58 16.43 0.72
CA TYR A 120 -7.10 15.50 1.72
C TYR A 120 -5.91 16.05 2.52
N PHE A 121 -4.90 16.65 1.88
CA PHE A 121 -3.81 17.35 2.56
C PHE A 121 -4.27 18.66 3.21
N GLY A 122 -5.27 19.34 2.61
CA GLY A 122 -5.86 20.57 3.15
C GLY A 122 -6.66 20.33 4.43
N MET A 123 -7.31 19.18 4.59
CA MET A 123 -8.13 18.83 5.76
C MET A 123 -7.36 18.97 7.08
N GLU A 124 -6.07 18.72 7.09
CA GLU A 124 -5.24 18.91 8.28
C GLU A 124 -5.13 20.39 8.70
N SER A 125 -5.19 21.31 7.72
CA SER A 125 -5.27 22.75 7.98
C SER A 125 -6.64 23.17 8.51
N TRP A 126 -7.68 22.50 8.07
CA TRP A 126 -9.07 22.76 8.45
C TRP A 126 -9.48 22.06 9.74
N ARG A 127 -8.66 21.15 10.27
CA ARG A 127 -8.95 20.43 11.53
C ARG A 127 -9.31 21.35 12.68
N ASN A 128 -8.69 22.54 12.74
CA ASN A 128 -8.98 23.52 13.78
C ASN A 128 -10.32 24.25 13.58
N LEU A 129 -10.94 24.16 12.38
CA LEU A 129 -12.26 24.74 12.12
C LEU A 129 -13.39 23.83 12.62
N PHE A 130 -13.12 22.55 12.80
CA PHE A 130 -14.08 21.58 13.31
C PHE A 130 -13.73 21.22 14.75
N LYS A 131 -14.67 21.38 15.67
CA LYS A 131 -14.51 20.86 17.02
C LYS A 131 -14.31 19.35 16.94
N PRO A 132 -13.31 18.78 17.63
CA PRO A 132 -13.14 17.34 17.65
C PRO A 132 -14.42 16.69 18.19
N LEU A 133 -14.99 15.78 17.41
CA LEU A 133 -16.10 14.97 17.88
C LEU A 133 -15.54 14.01 18.94
N GLU A 134 -15.86 14.23 20.20
CA GLU A 134 -15.51 13.32 21.28
C GLU A 134 -16.38 12.05 21.17
N LEU A 135 -16.03 11.18 20.23
CA LEU A 135 -16.64 9.86 20.13
C LEU A 135 -16.14 9.04 21.33
N ARG A 136 -17.02 8.86 22.31
CA ARG A 136 -16.76 7.85 23.34
C ARG A 136 -16.89 6.48 22.67
N PRO A 137 -15.91 5.58 22.83
CA PRO A 137 -16.01 4.25 22.26
C PRO A 137 -17.29 3.57 22.81
N ALA A 138 -18.21 3.22 21.93
CA ALA A 138 -19.46 2.57 22.28
C ALA A 138 -19.22 1.17 22.86
N LEU A 139 -18.10 0.53 22.49
CA LEU A 139 -17.71 -0.81 22.91
C LEU A 139 -16.49 -0.75 23.82
N SER A 140 -16.56 -1.42 24.97
CA SER A 140 -15.37 -1.63 25.79
C SER A 140 -14.41 -2.59 25.10
N PHE A 141 -13.11 -2.48 25.40
CA PHE A 141 -12.07 -3.35 24.84
C PHE A 141 -12.38 -4.86 25.03
N ARG A 142 -13.00 -5.21 26.14
CA ARG A 142 -13.42 -6.61 26.43
C ARG A 142 -14.43 -7.14 25.39
N TRP A 143 -15.35 -6.30 24.91
CA TRP A 143 -16.29 -6.72 23.88
C TRP A 143 -15.59 -6.99 22.55
N ILE A 144 -14.59 -6.22 22.21
CA ILE A 144 -13.77 -6.46 21.00
C ILE A 144 -13.05 -7.81 21.12
N GLU A 145 -12.48 -8.13 22.28
CA GLU A 145 -11.85 -9.44 22.56
C GLU A 145 -12.86 -10.58 22.36
N ILE A 146 -14.05 -10.45 22.97
CA ILE A 146 -15.12 -11.48 22.92
C ILE A 146 -15.62 -11.65 21.47
N ILE A 147 -15.92 -10.56 20.78
CA ILE A 147 -16.37 -10.58 19.38
C ILE A 147 -15.32 -11.26 18.51
N THR A 148 -14.05 -10.90 18.66
CA THR A 148 -12.95 -11.52 17.92
C THR A 148 -12.87 -13.02 18.17
N LEU A 149 -12.99 -13.44 19.42
CA LEU A 149 -12.98 -14.88 19.79
C LEU A 149 -14.17 -15.63 19.15
N ILE A 150 -15.37 -15.05 19.20
CA ILE A 150 -16.57 -15.65 18.60
C ILE A 150 -16.40 -15.77 17.08
N ILE A 151 -15.98 -14.69 16.41
CA ILE A 151 -15.76 -14.70 14.96
C ILE A 151 -14.69 -15.72 14.59
N THR A 152 -13.59 -15.80 15.36
CA THR A 152 -12.54 -16.80 15.15
C THR A 152 -13.09 -18.21 15.30
N ALA A 153 -13.88 -18.47 16.34
CA ALA A 153 -14.47 -19.79 16.56
C ALA A 153 -15.43 -20.18 15.42
N ILE A 154 -16.30 -19.26 14.99
CA ILE A 154 -17.21 -19.49 13.85
C ILE A 154 -16.40 -19.79 12.57
N PHE A 155 -15.36 -18.99 12.28
CA PHE A 155 -14.53 -19.17 11.11
C PHE A 155 -13.81 -20.54 11.13
N VAL A 156 -13.14 -20.88 12.25
CA VAL A 156 -12.41 -22.16 12.41
C VAL A 156 -13.36 -23.35 12.28
N LEU A 157 -14.50 -23.34 12.99
CA LEU A 157 -15.47 -24.43 12.93
C LEU A 157 -16.06 -24.60 11.53
N SER A 158 -16.37 -23.49 10.83
CA SER A 158 -16.93 -23.55 9.49
C SER A 158 -15.93 -24.06 8.43
N ARG A 159 -14.63 -23.94 8.68
CA ARG A 159 -13.55 -24.28 7.74
C ARG A 159 -12.63 -25.41 8.21
N MET A 160 -12.98 -26.10 9.29
CA MET A 160 -12.15 -27.13 9.88
C MET A 160 -11.77 -28.25 8.90
N LYS A 161 -12.68 -28.59 7.95
CA LYS A 161 -12.44 -29.60 6.93
C LYS A 161 -11.52 -29.14 5.78
N SER A 162 -11.37 -27.85 5.57
CA SER A 162 -10.54 -27.25 4.53
C SER A 162 -9.20 -26.69 5.05
N MET A 163 -8.88 -26.99 6.31
CA MET A 163 -7.59 -26.61 6.90
C MET A 163 -6.49 -27.57 6.46
N HIS A 164 -5.45 -27.03 5.83
CA HIS A 164 -4.28 -27.78 5.43
C HIS A 164 -3.02 -27.11 5.98
N PHE A 165 -2.08 -27.93 6.42
CA PHE A 165 -0.77 -27.43 6.83
C PHE A 165 0.23 -27.67 5.71
N VAL A 166 0.66 -26.60 5.03
CA VAL A 166 1.57 -26.65 3.90
C VAL A 166 2.83 -25.85 4.22
N ASN A 167 3.98 -26.40 3.86
CA ASN A 167 5.23 -25.67 4.03
C ASN A 167 5.36 -24.59 2.94
N ILE A 168 5.34 -23.33 3.36
CA ILE A 168 5.37 -22.14 2.49
C ILE A 168 6.61 -22.08 1.61
N PHE A 169 7.73 -22.65 2.07
CA PHE A 169 9.03 -22.54 1.43
C PHE A 169 9.33 -23.63 0.43
N THR A 170 8.75 -24.83 0.62
CA THR A 170 9.11 -26.03 -0.19
C THR A 170 7.98 -26.53 -1.08
N GLN A 171 6.73 -26.13 -0.83
CA GLN A 171 5.53 -26.66 -1.51
C GLN A 171 4.69 -25.54 -2.12
N SER A 172 5.33 -24.62 -2.87
CA SER A 172 4.65 -23.47 -3.47
C SER A 172 3.52 -23.89 -4.42
N ASP A 173 3.71 -24.92 -5.23
CA ASP A 173 2.73 -25.37 -6.23
C ASP A 173 1.48 -25.94 -5.55
N VAL A 174 1.67 -26.82 -4.55
CA VAL A 174 0.57 -27.36 -3.74
C VAL A 174 -0.21 -26.24 -3.03
N LEU A 175 0.49 -25.19 -2.59
CA LEU A 175 -0.13 -24.04 -1.95
C LEU A 175 -1.03 -23.25 -2.91
N TYR A 176 -0.64 -23.09 -4.18
CA TYR A 176 -1.47 -22.43 -5.19
C TYR A 176 -2.70 -23.27 -5.56
N ASP A 177 -2.55 -24.58 -5.71
CA ASP A 177 -3.66 -25.49 -6.01
C ASP A 177 -4.71 -25.52 -4.88
N LEU A 178 -4.26 -25.65 -3.63
CA LEU A 178 -5.15 -25.60 -2.47
C LEU A 178 -5.82 -24.25 -2.30
N ARG A 179 -5.10 -23.15 -2.61
CA ARG A 179 -5.67 -21.82 -2.58
C ARG A 179 -6.79 -21.64 -3.61
N SER A 180 -6.63 -22.15 -4.86
CA SER A 180 -7.69 -22.07 -5.87
C SER A 180 -8.93 -22.87 -5.44
N GLN A 181 -8.76 -24.11 -4.97
CA GLN A 181 -9.85 -24.94 -4.44
C GLN A 181 -10.56 -24.29 -3.26
N ASN A 182 -9.83 -23.73 -2.30
CA ASN A 182 -10.39 -23.06 -1.16
C ASN A 182 -11.11 -21.75 -1.54
N SER A 183 -10.61 -21.01 -2.53
CA SER A 183 -11.26 -19.77 -3.01
C SER A 183 -12.60 -20.09 -3.69
N GLU A 184 -12.68 -21.12 -4.48
CA GLU A 184 -13.94 -21.61 -5.07
C GLU A 184 -14.94 -22.05 -4.00
N ALA A 185 -14.48 -22.77 -2.99
CA ALA A 185 -15.31 -23.17 -1.85
C ALA A 185 -15.77 -21.98 -0.99
N ILE A 186 -14.97 -20.93 -0.88
CA ILE A 186 -15.33 -19.67 -0.17
C ILE A 186 -16.39 -18.93 -0.98
N ASN A 187 -16.21 -18.79 -2.29
CA ASN A 187 -17.13 -18.06 -3.16
C ASN A 187 -18.45 -18.82 -3.38
N GLY A 188 -18.43 -20.15 -3.44
CA GLY A 188 -19.61 -20.99 -3.56
C GLY A 188 -20.44 -21.15 -2.28
N GLY A 189 -19.87 -20.87 -1.10
CA GLY A 189 -20.53 -21.01 0.21
C GLY A 189 -21.17 -19.74 0.77
N GLY A 190 -21.41 -18.72 -0.07
CA GLY A 190 -21.92 -17.41 0.37
C GLY A 190 -20.82 -16.53 0.97
N GLY A 191 -20.65 -15.32 0.45
CA GLY A 191 -19.56 -14.40 0.76
C GLY A 191 -19.33 -14.03 2.25
N PHE A 192 -20.24 -14.42 3.15
CA PHE A 192 -20.16 -14.09 4.57
C PHE A 192 -18.88 -14.58 5.25
N ILE A 193 -18.42 -15.81 4.95
CA ILE A 193 -17.19 -16.36 5.56
C ILE A 193 -15.95 -15.61 5.05
N ALA A 194 -15.95 -15.17 3.79
CA ALA A 194 -14.89 -14.33 3.25
C ALA A 194 -14.82 -12.97 3.97
N TYR A 195 -15.96 -12.38 4.30
CA TYR A 195 -16.00 -11.15 5.11
C TYR A 195 -15.44 -11.38 6.54
N LEU A 196 -15.80 -12.49 7.19
CA LEU A 196 -15.26 -12.82 8.51
C LEU A 196 -13.73 -12.95 8.48
N GLN A 197 -13.20 -13.60 7.46
CA GLN A 197 -11.75 -13.71 7.25
C GLN A 197 -11.10 -12.33 7.06
N GLY A 198 -11.69 -11.50 6.20
CA GLY A 198 -11.20 -10.13 5.95
C GLY A 198 -11.22 -9.27 7.22
N TRP A 199 -12.26 -9.37 8.04
CA TRP A 199 -12.35 -8.66 9.32
C TRP A 199 -11.31 -9.15 10.33
N LEU A 200 -11.10 -10.47 10.43
CA LEU A 200 -10.10 -11.03 11.34
C LEU A 200 -8.68 -10.60 10.93
N SER A 201 -8.31 -10.83 9.66
CA SER A 201 -6.95 -10.55 9.18
C SER A 201 -6.64 -9.05 9.02
N GLY A 202 -7.62 -8.26 8.60
CA GLY A 202 -7.44 -6.84 8.27
C GLY A 202 -7.73 -5.86 9.41
N ALA A 203 -8.53 -6.24 10.41
CA ALA A 203 -8.93 -5.31 11.46
C ALA A 203 -8.70 -5.87 12.88
N PHE A 204 -9.36 -6.96 13.24
CA PHE A 204 -9.39 -7.41 14.64
C PHE A 204 -8.02 -7.92 15.14
N TYR A 205 -7.38 -8.81 14.40
CA TYR A 205 -6.09 -9.37 14.81
C TYR A 205 -4.97 -8.33 14.81
N PRO A 206 -4.79 -7.47 13.78
CA PRO A 206 -3.79 -6.42 13.84
C PRO A 206 -3.99 -5.48 15.03
N PHE A 207 -5.23 -5.06 15.26
CA PHE A 207 -5.58 -4.17 16.36
C PHE A 207 -5.27 -4.81 17.72
N LEU A 208 -5.77 -6.02 17.98
CA LEU A 208 -5.54 -6.71 19.26
C LEU A 208 -4.06 -7.05 19.47
N LEU A 209 -3.35 -7.46 18.41
CA LEU A 209 -1.91 -7.75 18.50
C LEU A 209 -1.13 -6.54 18.99
N VAL A 210 -1.34 -5.39 18.37
CA VAL A 210 -0.66 -4.14 18.76
C VAL A 210 -1.04 -3.71 20.17
N CYS A 211 -2.33 -3.81 20.54
CA CYS A 211 -2.79 -3.50 21.90
C CYS A 211 -2.13 -4.41 22.95
N TYR A 212 -2.06 -5.72 22.71
CA TYR A 212 -1.45 -6.66 23.64
C TYR A 212 0.07 -6.49 23.76
N LEU A 213 0.75 -6.19 22.65
CA LEU A 213 2.16 -5.84 22.68
C LEU A 213 2.41 -4.57 23.52
N ARG A 214 1.56 -3.54 23.34
CA ARG A 214 1.63 -2.30 24.12
C ARG A 214 1.39 -2.51 25.60
N GLU A 215 0.42 -3.36 25.95
CA GLU A 215 0.09 -3.71 27.33
C GLU A 215 1.00 -4.80 27.93
N LYS A 216 2.00 -5.30 27.15
CA LYS A 216 2.92 -6.39 27.53
C LYS A 216 2.19 -7.70 27.91
N LYS A 217 1.02 -7.94 27.35
CA LYS A 217 0.22 -9.16 27.52
C LYS A 217 0.65 -10.24 26.53
N TRP A 218 1.86 -10.78 26.71
CA TRP A 218 2.52 -11.68 25.75
C TRP A 218 1.71 -12.93 25.40
N LEU A 219 1.05 -13.55 26.39
CA LEU A 219 0.22 -14.75 26.15
C LEU A 219 -0.96 -14.46 25.22
N LYS A 220 -1.61 -13.30 25.38
CA LYS A 220 -2.69 -12.88 24.47
C LYS A 220 -2.15 -12.52 23.09
N ALA A 221 -0.98 -11.89 23.00
CA ALA A 221 -0.33 -11.64 21.72
C ALA A 221 0.00 -12.95 20.99
N LEU A 222 0.54 -13.96 21.68
CA LEU A 222 0.78 -15.29 21.13
C LEU A 222 -0.51 -15.98 20.67
N ALA A 223 -1.62 -15.82 21.39
CA ALA A 223 -2.91 -16.34 20.96
C ALA A 223 -3.37 -15.72 19.63
N ILE A 224 -3.15 -14.42 19.42
CA ILE A 224 -3.43 -13.79 18.13
C ILE A 224 -2.50 -14.28 17.01
N LEU A 225 -1.21 -14.47 17.30
CA LEU A 225 -0.28 -15.07 16.34
C LEU A 225 -0.73 -16.47 15.93
N PHE A 226 -1.18 -17.27 16.88
CA PHE A 226 -1.79 -18.58 16.59
C PHE A 226 -3.05 -18.44 15.73
N GLY A 227 -3.91 -17.45 15.99
CA GLY A 227 -5.06 -17.13 15.16
C GLY A 227 -4.66 -16.84 13.71
N TYR A 228 -3.58 -16.12 13.46
CA TYR A 228 -3.05 -15.91 12.11
C TYR A 228 -2.60 -17.20 11.43
N ILE A 229 -2.02 -18.14 12.18
CA ILE A 229 -1.66 -19.46 11.64
C ILE A 229 -2.93 -20.21 11.21
N LEU A 230 -3.98 -20.19 12.02
CA LEU A 230 -5.26 -20.81 11.67
C LEU A 230 -5.90 -20.17 10.43
N LEU A 231 -5.84 -18.84 10.29
CA LEU A 231 -6.29 -18.16 9.06
C LEU A 231 -5.47 -18.61 7.86
N PHE A 232 -4.15 -18.67 7.99
CA PHE A 232 -3.25 -19.11 6.93
C PHE A 232 -3.56 -20.55 6.47
N MET A 233 -3.87 -21.45 7.39
CA MET A 233 -4.23 -22.84 7.06
C MET A 233 -5.49 -22.96 6.19
N VAL A 234 -6.30 -21.91 6.13
CA VAL A 234 -7.51 -21.86 5.29
C VAL A 234 -7.27 -21.09 4.00
N ASP A 235 -6.69 -19.89 4.09
CA ASP A 235 -6.59 -18.98 2.93
C ASP A 235 -5.36 -19.22 2.05
N MET A 236 -4.34 -19.92 2.59
CA MET A 236 -3.09 -20.22 1.91
C MET A 236 -2.37 -18.99 1.34
N GLN A 237 -2.67 -17.78 1.87
CA GLN A 237 -2.03 -16.56 1.43
C GLN A 237 -0.74 -16.30 2.22
N LYS A 238 0.38 -16.22 1.51
CA LYS A 238 1.69 -15.92 2.13
C LYS A 238 1.66 -14.65 2.97
N ILE A 239 0.86 -13.64 2.56
CA ILE A 239 0.73 -12.38 3.28
C ILE A 239 0.10 -12.57 4.66
N THR A 240 -0.90 -13.45 4.81
CA THR A 240 -1.55 -13.75 6.08
C THR A 240 -0.56 -14.34 7.09
N PHE A 241 0.38 -15.17 6.61
CA PHE A 241 1.45 -15.71 7.45
C PHE A 241 2.50 -14.66 7.84
N VAL A 242 2.90 -13.81 6.89
CA VAL A 242 4.00 -12.83 7.08
C VAL A 242 3.54 -11.60 7.86
N MET A 243 2.28 -11.18 7.69
CA MET A 243 1.74 -9.94 8.25
C MET A 243 1.93 -9.78 9.77
N PRO A 244 1.67 -10.78 10.62
CA PRO A 244 1.88 -10.64 12.06
C PRO A 244 3.35 -10.36 12.43
N PHE A 245 4.31 -10.95 11.73
CA PHE A 245 5.74 -10.69 11.97
C PHE A 245 6.12 -9.27 11.56
N VAL A 246 5.58 -8.78 10.44
CA VAL A 246 5.75 -7.39 10.00
C VAL A 246 5.17 -6.43 11.03
N LEU A 247 3.97 -6.70 11.56
CA LEU A 247 3.34 -5.87 12.59
C LEU A 247 4.16 -5.83 13.89
N VAL A 248 4.67 -6.98 14.34
CA VAL A 248 5.53 -7.06 15.53
C VAL A 248 6.83 -6.28 15.30
N ALA A 249 7.48 -6.46 14.14
CA ALA A 249 8.70 -5.73 13.79
C ALA A 249 8.46 -4.21 13.73
N LEU A 250 7.38 -3.78 13.06
CA LEU A 250 7.00 -2.36 12.99
C LEU A 250 6.70 -1.79 14.38
N TYR A 251 6.01 -2.54 15.25
CA TYR A 251 5.73 -2.11 16.61
C TYR A 251 7.03 -1.81 17.37
N PHE A 252 8.01 -2.71 17.33
CA PHE A 252 9.29 -2.49 18.00
C PHE A 252 10.09 -1.34 17.39
N VAL A 253 10.12 -1.24 16.06
CA VAL A 253 10.81 -0.16 15.36
C VAL A 253 10.22 1.21 15.74
N VAL A 254 8.89 1.32 15.79
CA VAL A 254 8.19 2.55 16.18
C VAL A 254 8.46 2.87 17.66
N GLN A 255 8.46 1.88 18.56
CA GLN A 255 8.79 2.12 19.97
C GLN A 255 10.22 2.63 20.18
N LEU A 256 11.20 2.10 19.45
CA LEU A 256 12.60 2.47 19.62
C LEU A 256 12.92 3.90 19.16
N LYS A 257 12.16 4.46 18.21
CA LYS A 257 12.45 5.75 17.57
C LYS A 257 11.20 6.55 17.19
N HIS A 258 10.18 6.52 18.02
CA HIS A 258 8.85 7.06 17.73
C HIS A 258 8.85 8.46 17.08
N GLU A 259 9.57 9.43 17.63
CA GLU A 259 9.56 10.79 17.09
C GLU A 259 10.33 10.91 15.76
N THR A 260 11.44 10.19 15.63
CA THR A 260 12.31 10.31 14.45
C THR A 260 11.75 9.56 13.24
N ILE A 261 11.14 8.40 13.46
CA ILE A 261 10.61 7.57 12.37
C ILE A 261 9.30 8.13 11.86
N SER A 262 8.37 8.53 12.73
CA SER A 262 7.09 9.08 12.30
C SER A 262 7.26 10.35 11.48
N GLN A 263 8.24 11.20 11.83
CA GLN A 263 8.51 12.44 11.10
C GLN A 263 9.24 12.22 9.78
N ARG A 264 9.99 11.12 9.61
CA ARG A 264 10.86 10.87 8.46
C ARG A 264 10.44 9.70 7.57
N LEU A 265 9.32 9.07 7.85
CA LEU A 265 8.94 7.86 7.12
C LEU A 265 8.77 8.11 5.61
N HIS A 266 8.15 9.24 5.23
CA HIS A 266 8.04 9.63 3.83
C HIS A 266 9.42 9.78 3.16
N SER A 267 10.38 10.41 3.88
CA SER A 267 11.76 10.53 3.39
C SER A 267 12.43 9.18 3.27
N LEU A 268 12.13 8.23 4.17
CA LEU A 268 12.67 6.87 4.11
C LEU A 268 12.18 6.15 2.84
N ILE A 269 10.89 6.21 2.52
CA ILE A 269 10.33 5.58 1.31
C ILE A 269 11.01 6.18 0.07
N ILE A 270 11.10 7.50 -0.01
CA ILE A 270 11.74 8.19 -1.13
C ILE A 270 13.19 7.76 -1.29
N VAL A 271 13.97 7.83 -0.22
CA VAL A 271 15.40 7.48 -0.23
C VAL A 271 15.60 6.01 -0.56
N THR A 272 14.79 5.12 0.00
CA THR A 272 14.88 3.67 -0.29
C THR A 272 14.58 3.40 -1.76
N THR A 273 13.53 4.00 -2.32
CA THR A 273 13.18 3.84 -3.74
C THR A 273 14.30 4.35 -4.64
N VAL A 274 14.85 5.53 -4.34
CA VAL A 274 15.98 6.10 -5.10
C VAL A 274 17.20 5.18 -5.02
N ILE A 275 17.59 4.72 -3.82
CA ILE A 275 18.76 3.85 -3.64
C ILE A 275 18.56 2.53 -4.39
N ILE A 276 17.40 1.89 -4.30
CA ILE A 276 17.13 0.62 -4.98
C ILE A 276 17.20 0.83 -6.50
N SER A 277 16.61 1.91 -7.02
CA SER A 277 16.64 2.20 -8.45
C SER A 277 18.05 2.42 -8.98
N PHE A 278 18.89 3.17 -8.25
CA PHE A 278 20.30 3.33 -8.60
C PHE A 278 21.09 2.02 -8.47
N ALA A 279 20.88 1.26 -7.41
CA ALA A 279 21.55 -0.03 -7.25
C ALA A 279 21.24 -0.98 -8.40
N LEU A 280 19.98 -1.03 -8.85
CA LEU A 280 19.57 -1.84 -10.00
C LEU A 280 20.18 -1.34 -11.31
N TYR A 281 20.30 -0.03 -11.48
CA TYR A 281 20.94 0.55 -12.66
C TYR A 281 22.40 0.09 -12.79
N PHE A 282 23.15 0.06 -11.70
CA PHE A 282 24.53 -0.43 -11.69
C PHE A 282 24.65 -1.96 -11.70
N ALA A 283 23.57 -2.67 -11.44
CA ALA A 283 23.54 -4.13 -11.37
C ALA A 283 22.90 -4.77 -12.61
N GLN A 284 22.75 -4.03 -13.70
CA GLN A 284 22.09 -4.52 -14.94
C GLN A 284 22.75 -5.77 -15.53
N ASP A 285 24.06 -5.94 -15.33
CA ASP A 285 24.82 -7.10 -15.79
C ASP A 285 24.51 -8.38 -14.98
N ASN A 286 23.88 -8.25 -13.81
CA ASN A 286 23.47 -9.39 -12.99
C ASN A 286 21.97 -9.64 -13.17
N GLU A 287 21.64 -10.59 -14.03
CA GLU A 287 20.25 -10.95 -14.39
C GLU A 287 19.36 -11.25 -13.19
N ILE A 288 19.89 -12.01 -12.22
CA ILE A 288 19.11 -12.41 -11.03
C ILE A 288 18.80 -11.18 -10.17
N LEU A 289 19.80 -10.33 -9.91
CA LEU A 289 19.61 -9.13 -9.10
C LEU A 289 18.67 -8.14 -9.78
N PHE A 290 18.78 -8.00 -11.11
CA PHE A 290 17.93 -7.15 -11.92
C PHE A 290 16.46 -7.61 -11.86
N VAL A 291 16.18 -8.90 -12.10
CA VAL A 291 14.83 -9.47 -12.08
C VAL A 291 14.21 -9.37 -10.67
N VAL A 292 14.94 -9.77 -9.63
CA VAL A 292 14.45 -9.71 -8.25
C VAL A 292 14.16 -8.26 -7.85
N GLY A 293 15.04 -7.34 -8.17
CA GLY A 293 14.86 -5.92 -7.87
C GLY A 293 13.66 -5.31 -8.62
N ALA A 294 13.47 -5.62 -9.89
CA ALA A 294 12.32 -5.16 -10.67
C ALA A 294 11.00 -5.73 -10.12
N ILE A 295 10.98 -7.01 -9.68
CA ILE A 295 9.81 -7.59 -9.00
C ILE A 295 9.51 -6.84 -7.70
N VAL A 296 10.53 -6.52 -6.91
CA VAL A 296 10.34 -5.75 -5.67
C VAL A 296 9.76 -4.37 -5.97
N LEU A 297 10.29 -3.65 -6.97
CA LEU A 297 9.77 -2.33 -7.37
C LEU A 297 8.34 -2.41 -7.89
N LEU A 298 8.03 -3.38 -8.76
CA LEU A 298 6.68 -3.60 -9.26
C LEU A 298 5.69 -3.81 -8.11
N ARG A 299 6.04 -4.69 -7.17
CA ARG A 299 5.14 -5.08 -6.07
C ARG A 299 4.99 -4.03 -4.97
N THR A 300 6.00 -3.20 -4.76
CA THR A 300 5.97 -2.20 -3.67
C THR A 300 5.50 -0.84 -4.12
N VAL A 301 5.96 -0.36 -5.26
CA VAL A 301 5.76 1.03 -5.69
C VAL A 301 4.86 1.16 -6.91
N CYS A 302 4.96 0.22 -7.89
CA CYS A 302 4.28 0.37 -9.17
C CYS A 302 2.92 -0.31 -9.26
N VAL A 303 2.56 -1.17 -8.29
CA VAL A 303 1.33 -2.00 -8.38
C VAL A 303 0.06 -1.19 -8.61
N ALA A 304 -0.06 -0.03 -7.97
CA ALA A 304 -1.23 0.82 -8.14
C ALA A 304 -1.30 1.44 -9.55
N GLY A 305 -0.16 1.88 -10.09
CA GLY A 305 -0.07 2.37 -11.48
C GLY A 305 -0.39 1.28 -12.49
N TRP A 306 0.18 0.10 -12.32
CA TRP A 306 -0.10 -1.06 -13.17
C TRP A 306 -1.58 -1.44 -13.17
N LEU A 307 -2.19 -1.60 -12.01
CA LEU A 307 -3.62 -1.88 -11.92
C LEU A 307 -4.46 -0.77 -12.57
N SER A 308 -4.05 0.49 -12.42
CA SER A 308 -4.73 1.62 -13.05
C SER A 308 -4.70 1.54 -14.57
N GLN A 309 -3.59 1.12 -15.19
CA GLN A 309 -3.51 0.92 -16.63
C GLN A 309 -4.51 -0.13 -17.11
N PHE A 310 -4.64 -1.27 -16.40
CA PHE A 310 -5.65 -2.28 -16.74
C PHE A 310 -7.07 -1.72 -16.67
N TYR A 311 -7.41 -0.98 -15.63
CA TYR A 311 -8.74 -0.38 -15.50
C TYR A 311 -8.99 0.67 -16.59
N LEU A 312 -7.99 1.48 -16.92
CA LEU A 312 -8.10 2.48 -17.98
C LEU A 312 -8.34 1.83 -19.35
N HIS A 313 -7.58 0.78 -19.69
CA HIS A 313 -7.80 0.01 -20.90
C HIS A 313 -9.18 -0.67 -20.92
N PHE A 314 -9.53 -1.35 -19.87
CA PHE A 314 -10.81 -2.06 -19.80
C PHE A 314 -11.99 -1.11 -19.99
N PHE A 315 -12.02 0.02 -19.29
CA PHE A 315 -13.13 0.97 -19.37
C PHE A 315 -13.04 1.94 -20.55
N SER A 316 -11.98 1.96 -21.34
CA SER A 316 -11.97 2.61 -22.63
C SER A 316 -12.81 1.87 -23.69
N GLU A 317 -12.93 0.54 -23.52
CA GLU A 317 -13.66 -0.35 -24.44
C GLU A 317 -15.02 -0.82 -23.90
N HIS A 318 -15.22 -0.78 -22.58
CA HIS A 318 -16.39 -1.31 -21.91
C HIS A 318 -17.13 -0.24 -21.09
N PRO A 319 -18.48 -0.28 -21.04
CA PRO A 319 -19.24 0.65 -20.23
C PRO A 319 -18.99 0.40 -18.73
N TYR A 320 -19.12 1.47 -17.93
CA TYR A 320 -19.06 1.36 -16.47
C TYR A 320 -20.21 0.51 -15.93
N THR A 321 -19.91 -0.36 -14.99
CA THR A 321 -20.89 -1.29 -14.40
C THR A 321 -21.88 -0.60 -13.47
N HIS A 322 -21.60 0.63 -13.02
CA HIS A 322 -22.41 1.41 -12.08
C HIS A 322 -22.91 0.59 -10.87
N TYR A 323 -22.04 -0.30 -10.34
CA TYR A 323 -22.32 -1.20 -9.22
C TYR A 323 -23.43 -2.24 -9.50
N SER A 324 -23.73 -2.55 -10.76
CA SER A 324 -24.78 -3.52 -11.14
C SER A 324 -24.48 -4.98 -10.73
N HIS A 325 -23.29 -5.25 -10.21
CA HIS A 325 -22.84 -6.60 -9.81
C HIS A 325 -22.46 -6.71 -8.32
N ILE A 326 -22.87 -5.72 -7.49
CA ILE A 326 -22.68 -5.77 -6.04
C ILE A 326 -23.96 -6.25 -5.37
#